data_ab11d3cde489e39980683e08d3980422
#
_entry.id   ab11d3cde489e39980683e08d3980422
#
_cell.length_a   1.000
_cell.length_b   1.000
_cell.length_c   1.000
_cell.angle_alpha   90.00
_cell.angle_beta   90.00
_cell.angle_gamma   90.00
#
_symmetry.space_group_name_H-M   'P 1'
#
loop_
_entity.id
_entity.type
_entity.pdbx_description
1 polymer ?
#
loop_
_entity_poly.entity_id
_entity_poly.type
_entity_poly.pdbx_seq_one_letter_code
_entity_poly.pdbx_strand_id
1 'polypeptide(L)'
;MRDIFFKLLVLSFVLLSHEISSQEKELFDLIITDENATPDLLPERMIITQRLFWGEKGLLRKTGIAPLNLENREKELKIRRKMLKAHQIIGYTTLAAMVAQGFIGGKLYNGDYSLYKTHKNMAKVVNATYFTGAALSLFSPPPLTNKKTKGFSSIK
;
A
#
# COMPACT_ATOMS: atom_id res chain seq x y z
N MET A 1 -13.24 -23.84 -19.00
CA MET A 1 -12.67 -23.99 -17.64
C MET A 1 -11.64 -22.90 -17.31
N ARG A 2 -10.71 -22.57 -18.19
CA ARG A 2 -9.65 -21.53 -17.96
C ARG A 2 -10.22 -20.15 -17.68
N ASP A 3 -11.29 -19.73 -18.39
CA ASP A 3 -11.89 -18.39 -18.23
C ASP A 3 -12.72 -18.24 -16.93
N ILE A 4 -13.31 -19.35 -16.49
CA ILE A 4 -14.06 -19.38 -15.21
C ILE A 4 -13.08 -19.30 -14.03
N PHE A 5 -11.97 -20.01 -14.10
CA PHE A 5 -10.92 -19.97 -13.08
C PHE A 5 -10.32 -18.55 -12.94
N PHE A 6 -10.05 -17.90 -14.08
CA PHE A 6 -9.54 -16.52 -14.09
C PHE A 6 -10.55 -15.52 -13.52
N LYS A 7 -11.83 -15.64 -13.86
CA LYS A 7 -12.90 -14.80 -13.31
C LYS A 7 -13.10 -15.01 -11.81
N LEU A 8 -13.03 -16.26 -11.33
CA LEU A 8 -13.08 -16.57 -9.91
C LEU A 8 -11.87 -16.05 -9.14
N LEU A 9 -10.69 -16.13 -9.72
CA LEU A 9 -9.46 -15.56 -9.14
C LEU A 9 -9.56 -14.02 -9.00
N VAL A 10 -10.04 -13.34 -10.05
CA VAL A 10 -10.23 -11.88 -10.02
C VAL A 10 -11.32 -11.49 -9.02
N LEU A 11 -12.41 -12.24 -8.95
CA LEU A 11 -13.50 -12.00 -8.01
C LEU A 11 -13.06 -12.21 -6.56
N SER A 12 -12.30 -13.28 -6.27
CA SER A 12 -11.71 -13.53 -4.96
C SER A 12 -10.79 -12.39 -4.52
N PHE A 13 -10.02 -11.83 -5.44
CA PHE A 13 -9.11 -10.72 -5.18
C PHE A 13 -9.85 -9.40 -4.87
N VAL A 14 -10.97 -9.15 -5.54
CA VAL A 14 -11.82 -7.97 -5.30
C VAL A 14 -12.51 -8.05 -3.93
N LEU A 15 -12.94 -9.24 -3.52
CA LEU A 15 -13.61 -9.44 -2.22
C LEU A 15 -12.64 -9.26 -1.04
N LEU A 16 -11.39 -9.70 -1.15
CA LEU A 16 -10.36 -9.53 -0.11
C LEU A 16 -9.95 -8.06 0.12
N SER A 17 -10.20 -7.17 -0.84
CA SER A 17 -9.81 -5.76 -0.73
C SER A 17 -10.81 -4.88 0.06
N HIS A 18 -11.98 -5.37 0.40
CA HIS A 18 -13.02 -4.58 1.09
C HIS A 18 -12.88 -4.56 2.62
N GLU A 19 -12.28 -5.59 3.22
CA GLU A 19 -12.24 -5.78 4.68
C GLU A 19 -11.29 -4.81 5.40
N ILE A 20 -10.21 -4.37 4.75
CA ILE A 20 -9.12 -3.61 5.41
C ILE A 20 -9.51 -2.16 5.71
N SER A 21 -10.49 -1.60 4.99
CA SER A 21 -10.84 -0.18 5.11
C SER A 21 -11.75 0.16 6.31
N SER A 22 -12.47 -0.82 6.84
CA SER A 22 -13.40 -0.62 7.97
C SER A 22 -12.68 -0.61 9.32
N GLN A 23 -11.68 -1.46 9.50
CA GLN A 23 -10.97 -1.62 10.78
C GLN A 23 -10.20 -0.38 11.24
N GLU A 24 -9.56 0.35 10.31
CA GLU A 24 -8.83 1.58 10.69
C GLU A 24 -9.77 2.72 11.12
N LYS A 25 -10.98 2.77 10.56
CA LYS A 25 -11.96 3.79 10.93
C LYS A 25 -12.55 3.50 12.31
N GLU A 26 -12.93 2.26 12.57
CA GLU A 26 -13.45 1.80 13.85
C GLU A 26 -12.42 1.99 14.98
N LEU A 27 -11.15 1.67 14.71
CA LEU A 27 -10.04 1.88 15.64
C LEU A 27 -9.81 3.37 15.95
N PHE A 28 -9.94 4.24 14.96
CA PHE A 28 -9.79 5.68 15.13
C PHE A 28 -10.92 6.26 15.99
N ASP A 29 -12.15 5.83 15.72
CA ASP A 29 -13.33 6.23 16.48
C ASP A 29 -13.25 5.77 17.95
N LEU A 30 -12.72 4.55 18.21
CA LEU A 30 -12.47 4.03 19.57
C LEU A 30 -11.41 4.84 20.34
N ILE A 31 -10.36 5.30 19.67
CA ILE A 31 -9.28 6.10 20.31
C ILE A 31 -9.77 7.50 20.67
N ILE A 32 -10.66 8.09 19.87
CA ILE A 32 -11.23 9.42 20.17
C ILE A 32 -12.26 9.36 21.30
N THR A 33 -12.93 8.22 21.46
CA THR A 33 -13.99 8.06 22.47
C THR A 33 -13.45 7.82 23.89
N ASP A 34 -12.16 7.49 24.02
CA ASP A 34 -11.52 7.28 25.33
C ASP A 34 -11.02 8.62 25.89
N GLU A 35 -11.90 9.34 26.60
CA GLU A 35 -11.65 10.67 27.16
C GLU A 35 -10.46 10.75 28.14
N ASN A 36 -9.95 9.61 28.61
CA ASN A 36 -8.87 9.55 29.62
C ASN A 36 -7.50 9.18 29.06
N ALA A 37 -7.37 8.88 27.78
CA ALA A 37 -6.09 8.56 27.16
C ALA A 37 -5.64 9.71 26.26
N THR A 38 -4.51 10.35 26.57
CA THR A 38 -3.79 11.15 25.56
C THR A 38 -3.35 10.18 24.48
N PRO A 39 -3.98 10.17 23.29
CA PRO A 39 -3.65 9.17 22.27
C PRO A 39 -2.26 9.45 21.75
N ASP A 40 -1.40 8.44 21.79
CA ASP A 40 -0.13 8.47 21.06
C ASP A 40 -0.43 8.66 19.58
N LEU A 41 -0.21 9.87 19.09
CA LEU A 41 -0.53 10.24 17.69
C LEU A 41 0.36 9.54 16.68
N LEU A 42 1.53 9.04 17.08
CA LEU A 42 2.49 8.37 16.19
C LEU A 42 2.91 7.01 16.77
N PRO A 43 3.16 6.01 15.91
CA PRO A 43 3.65 4.72 16.36
C PRO A 43 5.08 4.80 16.86
N GLU A 44 5.44 4.03 17.89
CA GLU A 44 6.81 3.91 18.40
C GLU A 44 7.80 3.49 17.31
N ARG A 45 7.36 2.60 16.42
CA ARG A 45 8.18 2.08 15.31
C ARG A 45 7.67 2.58 13.98
N MET A 46 8.52 3.30 13.28
CA MET A 46 8.27 3.80 11.92
C MET A 46 9.43 3.39 11.01
N ILE A 47 9.14 3.10 9.75
CA ILE A 47 10.17 2.93 8.73
C ILE A 47 10.87 4.27 8.48
N ILE A 48 12.09 4.22 7.97
CA ILE A 48 12.98 5.39 7.82
C ILE A 48 12.29 6.52 7.03
N THR A 49 11.63 6.20 5.93
CA THR A 49 10.90 7.17 5.10
C THR A 49 9.76 7.83 5.86
N GLN A 50 8.96 7.05 6.59
CA GLN A 50 7.89 7.60 7.42
C GLN A 50 8.41 8.50 8.52
N ARG A 51 9.50 8.10 9.18
CA ARG A 51 10.15 8.92 10.21
C ARG A 51 10.67 10.24 9.65
N LEU A 52 11.30 10.19 8.45
CA LEU A 52 11.85 11.37 7.80
C LEU A 52 10.78 12.38 7.38
N PHE A 53 9.65 11.91 6.85
CA PHE A 53 8.59 12.79 6.34
C PHE A 53 7.52 13.11 7.39
N TRP A 54 7.02 12.09 8.10
CA TRP A 54 5.84 12.14 8.96
C TRP A 54 6.14 12.03 10.46
N GLY A 55 7.40 11.77 10.83
CA GLY A 55 7.81 11.67 12.24
C GLY A 55 7.59 12.97 12.99
N GLU A 56 7.72 12.95 14.31
CA GLU A 56 7.56 14.12 15.18
C GLU A 56 8.45 15.30 14.73
N LYS A 57 9.70 15.03 14.34
CA LYS A 57 10.66 15.99 13.78
C LYS A 57 10.79 15.87 12.26
N GLY A 58 9.79 15.28 11.59
CA GLY A 58 9.80 15.05 10.15
C GLY A 58 9.68 16.33 9.33
N LEU A 59 10.04 16.24 8.05
CA LEU A 59 10.03 17.39 7.14
C LEU A 59 8.67 18.07 7.07
N LEU A 60 7.58 17.31 6.98
CA LEU A 60 6.22 17.86 6.87
C LEU A 60 5.76 18.56 8.16
N ARG A 61 6.31 18.18 9.32
CA ARG A 61 6.07 18.86 10.60
C ARG A 61 6.84 20.18 10.67
N LYS A 62 8.14 20.13 10.32
CA LYS A 62 9.02 21.31 10.32
C LYS A 62 8.58 22.40 9.35
N THR A 63 8.03 22.02 8.21
CA THR A 63 7.51 22.97 7.21
C THR A 63 6.10 23.49 7.55
N GLY A 64 5.45 22.97 8.61
CA GLY A 64 4.10 23.36 8.99
C GLY A 64 2.99 22.84 8.06
N ILE A 65 3.34 22.03 7.04
CA ILE A 65 2.36 21.48 6.07
C ILE A 65 1.41 20.50 6.77
N ALA A 66 1.91 19.72 7.73
CA ALA A 66 1.12 18.75 8.47
C ALA A 66 1.47 18.80 9.96
N PRO A 67 1.01 19.78 10.73
CA PRO A 67 1.24 19.85 12.16
C PRO A 67 0.66 18.63 12.90
N LEU A 68 1.32 18.20 13.97
CA LEU A 68 0.93 17.01 14.73
C LEU A 68 -0.22 17.34 15.69
N ASN A 69 -1.43 17.15 15.25
CA ASN A 69 -2.66 17.25 16.04
C ASN A 69 -3.67 16.21 15.56
N LEU A 70 -4.75 15.98 16.33
CA LEU A 70 -5.77 14.97 16.05
C LEU A 70 -6.42 15.17 14.66
N GLU A 71 -6.79 16.39 14.32
CA GLU A 71 -7.44 16.71 13.05
C GLU A 71 -6.55 16.37 11.83
N ASN A 72 -5.29 16.77 11.90
CA ASN A 72 -4.34 16.47 10.82
C ASN A 72 -3.99 14.97 10.76
N ARG A 73 -3.95 14.29 11.92
CA ARG A 73 -3.77 12.83 11.93
C ARG A 73 -4.91 12.10 11.25
N GLU A 74 -6.15 12.53 11.44
CA GLU A 74 -7.29 11.96 10.70
C GLU A 74 -7.12 12.15 9.18
N LYS A 75 -6.72 13.36 8.75
CA LYS A 75 -6.42 13.64 7.34
C LYS A 75 -5.29 12.75 6.80
N GLU A 76 -4.21 12.59 7.56
CA GLU A 76 -3.08 11.73 7.21
C GLU A 76 -3.50 10.26 7.06
N LEU A 77 -4.35 9.74 7.94
CA LEU A 77 -4.87 8.38 7.83
C LEU A 77 -5.78 8.21 6.60
N LYS A 78 -6.57 9.22 6.25
CA LYS A 78 -7.33 9.22 4.99
C LYS A 78 -6.40 9.20 3.76
N ILE A 79 -5.30 9.98 3.80
CA ILE A 79 -4.27 9.99 2.75
C ILE A 79 -3.59 8.61 2.68
N ARG A 80 -3.17 8.05 3.82
CA ARG A 80 -2.60 6.71 3.91
C ARG A 80 -3.50 5.67 3.22
N ARG A 81 -4.79 5.63 3.55
CA ARG A 81 -5.75 4.71 2.93
C ARG A 81 -5.79 4.84 1.41
N LYS A 82 -5.87 6.08 0.91
CA LYS A 82 -5.86 6.34 -0.53
C LYS A 82 -4.56 5.88 -1.19
N MET A 83 -3.41 6.17 -0.58
CA MET A 83 -2.10 5.76 -1.09
C MET A 83 -1.94 4.24 -1.09
N LEU A 84 -2.34 3.55 -0.03
CA LEU A 84 -2.25 2.09 0.05
C LEU A 84 -3.24 1.40 -0.90
N LYS A 85 -4.45 1.96 -1.09
CA LYS A 85 -5.39 1.46 -2.11
C LYS A 85 -4.83 1.63 -3.52
N ALA A 86 -4.24 2.78 -3.83
CA ALA A 86 -3.57 3.01 -5.11
C ALA A 86 -2.37 2.08 -5.29
N HIS A 87 -1.53 1.89 -4.25
CA HIS A 87 -0.44 0.91 -4.24
C HIS A 87 -0.94 -0.50 -4.58
N GLN A 88 -2.05 -0.92 -3.99
CA GLN A 88 -2.64 -2.23 -4.21
C GLN A 88 -3.10 -2.41 -5.68
N ILE A 89 -3.81 -1.43 -6.23
CA ILE A 89 -4.27 -1.45 -7.63
C ILE A 89 -3.07 -1.48 -8.58
N ILE A 90 -2.07 -0.63 -8.36
CA ILE A 90 -0.84 -0.58 -9.16
C ILE A 90 -0.07 -1.89 -9.01
N GLY A 91 -0.01 -2.48 -7.82
CA GLY A 91 0.62 -3.77 -7.57
C GLY A 91 0.00 -4.90 -8.41
N TYR A 92 -1.33 -4.98 -8.50
CA TYR A 92 -2.00 -5.96 -9.35
C TYR A 92 -1.76 -5.72 -10.83
N THR A 93 -1.78 -4.46 -11.25
CA THR A 93 -1.47 -4.08 -12.63
C THR A 93 -0.04 -4.46 -12.99
N THR A 94 0.91 -4.22 -12.09
CA THR A 94 2.32 -4.60 -12.26
C THR A 94 2.46 -6.11 -12.37
N LEU A 95 1.80 -6.88 -11.48
CA LEU A 95 1.84 -8.34 -11.53
C LEU A 95 1.31 -8.88 -12.87
N ALA A 96 0.16 -8.38 -13.33
CA ALA A 96 -0.42 -8.78 -14.62
C ALA A 96 0.53 -8.44 -15.77
N ALA A 97 1.14 -7.25 -15.76
CA ALA A 97 2.11 -6.83 -16.76
C ALA A 97 3.40 -7.68 -16.71
N MET A 98 3.86 -8.09 -15.53
CA MET A 98 5.01 -9.01 -15.39
C MET A 98 4.72 -10.40 -15.99
N VAL A 99 3.52 -10.93 -15.75
CA VAL A 99 3.10 -12.21 -16.36
C VAL A 99 3.08 -12.09 -17.86
N ALA A 100 2.47 -11.03 -18.42
CA ALA A 100 2.47 -10.78 -19.86
C ALA A 100 3.90 -10.62 -20.42
N GLN A 101 4.76 -9.92 -19.69
CA GLN A 101 6.17 -9.74 -20.01
C GLN A 101 6.91 -11.09 -20.08
N GLY A 102 6.61 -12.01 -19.15
CA GLY A 102 7.16 -13.36 -19.15
C GLY A 102 6.78 -14.15 -20.42
N PHE A 103 5.50 -14.09 -20.83
CA PHE A 103 5.05 -14.74 -22.06
C PHE A 103 5.70 -14.15 -23.31
N ILE A 104 5.79 -12.83 -23.42
CA ILE A 104 6.42 -12.14 -24.54
C ILE A 104 7.92 -12.47 -24.57
N GLY A 105 8.59 -12.48 -23.40
CA GLY A 105 10.00 -12.83 -23.27
C GLY A 105 10.28 -14.27 -23.66
N GLY A 106 9.41 -15.22 -23.29
CA GLY A 106 9.51 -16.62 -23.70
C GLY A 106 9.42 -16.81 -25.22
N LYS A 107 8.50 -16.11 -25.89
CA LYS A 107 8.40 -16.12 -27.34
C LYS A 107 9.65 -15.53 -28.02
N LEU A 108 10.13 -14.41 -27.46
CA LEU A 108 11.36 -13.78 -27.96
C LEU A 108 12.56 -14.69 -27.80
N TYR A 109 12.69 -15.41 -26.69
CA TYR A 109 13.74 -16.39 -26.45
C TYR A 109 13.69 -17.55 -27.49
N ASN A 110 12.50 -17.96 -27.90
CA ASN A 110 12.27 -18.99 -28.91
C ASN A 110 12.42 -18.48 -30.36
N GLY A 111 12.93 -17.26 -30.55
CA GLY A 111 13.30 -16.74 -31.89
C GLY A 111 12.28 -15.81 -32.54
N ASP A 112 11.17 -15.46 -31.88
CA ASP A 112 10.20 -14.46 -32.37
C ASP A 112 10.69 -13.03 -32.12
N TYR A 113 11.68 -12.60 -32.87
CA TYR A 113 12.30 -11.28 -32.71
C TYR A 113 11.37 -10.11 -33.08
N SER A 114 10.23 -10.36 -33.72
CA SER A 114 9.21 -9.32 -33.97
C SER A 114 8.69 -8.70 -32.71
N LEU A 115 8.70 -9.44 -31.59
CA LEU A 115 8.26 -9.03 -30.29
C LEU A 115 9.26 -8.19 -29.48
N TYR A 116 10.49 -7.99 -29.97
CA TYR A 116 11.55 -7.28 -29.24
C TYR A 116 11.11 -5.88 -28.79
N LYS A 117 10.54 -5.08 -29.70
CA LYS A 117 10.05 -3.73 -29.38
C LYS A 117 8.95 -3.73 -28.35
N THR A 118 8.02 -4.69 -28.47
CA THR A 118 6.91 -4.87 -27.50
C THR A 118 7.43 -5.26 -26.12
N HIS A 119 8.35 -6.23 -26.06
CA HIS A 119 9.01 -6.66 -24.83
C HIS A 119 9.72 -5.50 -24.14
N LYS A 120 10.51 -4.71 -24.88
CA LYS A 120 11.23 -3.54 -24.36
C LYS A 120 10.30 -2.47 -23.82
N ASN A 121 9.18 -2.19 -24.50
CA ASN A 121 8.22 -1.19 -24.05
C ASN A 121 7.44 -1.67 -22.82
N MET A 122 7.05 -2.94 -22.79
CA MET A 122 6.38 -3.54 -21.64
C MET A 122 7.29 -3.52 -20.39
N ALA A 123 8.59 -3.77 -20.55
CA ALA A 123 9.55 -3.67 -19.45
C ALA A 123 9.58 -2.26 -18.81
N LYS A 124 9.49 -1.22 -19.64
CA LYS A 124 9.40 0.17 -19.12
C LYS A 124 8.13 0.39 -18.30
N VAL A 125 6.99 -0.13 -18.77
CA VAL A 125 5.71 -0.03 -18.05
C VAL A 125 5.79 -0.78 -16.71
N VAL A 126 6.30 -2.01 -16.72
CA VAL A 126 6.50 -2.81 -15.50
C VAL A 126 7.36 -2.05 -14.49
N ASN A 127 8.50 -1.52 -14.92
CA ASN A 127 9.39 -0.77 -14.04
C ASN A 127 8.72 0.50 -13.50
N ALA A 128 8.06 1.28 -14.34
CA ALA A 128 7.37 2.50 -13.92
C ALA A 128 6.28 2.21 -12.89
N THR A 129 5.44 1.20 -13.12
CA THR A 129 4.37 0.81 -12.17
C THR A 129 4.94 0.23 -10.88
N TYR A 130 5.99 -0.58 -10.95
CA TYR A 130 6.67 -1.13 -9.77
C TYR A 130 7.22 -0.02 -8.86
N PHE A 131 8.00 0.91 -9.40
CA PHE A 131 8.57 1.99 -8.60
C PHE A 131 7.51 2.96 -8.08
N THR A 132 6.46 3.23 -8.87
CA THR A 132 5.32 4.04 -8.39
C THR A 132 4.60 3.35 -7.24
N GLY A 133 4.33 2.05 -7.35
CA GLY A 133 3.74 1.28 -6.27
C GLY A 133 4.61 1.29 -5.01
N ALA A 134 5.91 1.06 -5.15
CA ALA A 134 6.86 1.11 -4.04
C ALA A 134 6.86 2.48 -3.35
N ALA A 135 6.88 3.57 -4.12
CA ALA A 135 6.85 4.93 -3.58
C ALA A 135 5.56 5.19 -2.79
N LEU A 136 4.39 4.81 -3.31
CA LEU A 136 3.12 4.96 -2.61
C LEU A 136 3.10 4.26 -1.24
N SER A 137 3.71 3.08 -1.13
CA SER A 137 3.81 2.36 0.14
C SER A 137 4.80 3.01 1.10
N LEU A 138 6.02 3.31 0.62
CA LEU A 138 7.12 3.80 1.44
C LEU A 138 6.89 5.21 1.98
N PHE A 139 6.26 6.09 1.21
CA PHE A 139 5.99 7.47 1.59
C PHE A 139 4.60 7.70 2.19
N SER A 140 3.81 6.64 2.37
CA SER A 140 2.52 6.74 3.04
C SER A 140 2.68 7.19 4.50
N PRO A 141 1.75 8.00 5.04
CA PRO A 141 1.74 8.34 6.46
C PRO A 141 1.79 7.09 7.35
N PRO A 142 2.34 7.17 8.57
CA PRO A 142 2.39 6.03 9.48
C PRO A 142 1.00 5.60 9.94
N PRO A 143 0.79 4.32 10.31
CA PRO A 143 -0.47 3.85 10.88
C PRO A 143 -0.72 4.47 12.25
N LEU A 144 -1.92 4.26 12.79
CA LEU A 144 -2.18 4.48 14.21
C LEU A 144 -1.38 3.49 15.05
N THR A 145 -1.07 3.90 16.28
CA THR A 145 -0.44 3.03 17.26
C THR A 145 -1.45 1.99 17.71
N ASN A 146 -1.32 0.76 17.24
CA ASN A 146 -2.05 -0.35 17.84
C ASN A 146 -1.39 -0.71 19.17
N LYS A 147 -2.12 -0.63 20.30
CA LYS A 147 -1.81 -1.39 21.49
C LYS A 147 -1.51 -2.81 21.03
N LYS A 148 -0.31 -3.30 21.35
CA LYS A 148 0.24 -4.63 21.04
C LYS A 148 -0.83 -5.62 20.61
N THR A 149 -1.06 -5.79 19.33
CA THR A 149 -1.60 -7.04 18.81
C THR A 149 -0.58 -8.10 19.24
N LYS A 150 -0.94 -8.91 20.23
CA LYS A 150 -0.17 -10.09 20.59
C LYS A 150 0.01 -10.86 19.29
N GLY A 151 1.26 -10.98 18.85
CA GLY A 151 1.58 -11.68 17.64
C GLY A 151 1.09 -13.13 17.71
N PHE A 152 1.37 -13.89 16.69
CA PHE A 152 1.02 -15.29 16.43
C PHE A 152 1.12 -16.29 17.63
N SER A 153 1.67 -15.87 18.77
CA SER A 153 1.82 -16.68 19.98
C SER A 153 0.52 -16.85 20.80
N SER A 154 -0.60 -16.29 20.39
CA SER A 154 -1.87 -16.44 21.12
C SER A 154 -2.80 -17.51 20.53
N ILE A 155 -2.34 -18.29 19.55
CA ILE A 155 -3.01 -19.52 19.12
C ILE A 155 -2.47 -20.65 20.00
N LYS A 156 -3.14 -20.90 21.09
CA LYS A 156 -3.07 -22.14 21.86
C LYS A 156 -4.35 -22.90 21.66
#